data_f6cb2b317945788d5aa5800971f6be87
#
_entry.id   f6cb2b317945788d5aa5800971f6be87
#
_cell.length_a   1.000
_cell.length_b   1.000
_cell.length_c   1.000
_cell.angle_alpha   90.00
_cell.angle_beta   90.00
_cell.angle_gamma   90.00
#
_symmetry.space_group_name_H-M   'P 1'
#
loop_
_entity.id
_entity.type
_entity.pdbx_description
1 polymer ?
#
loop_
_entity_poly.entity_id
_entity_poly.type
_entity_poly.pdbx_seq_one_letter_code
_entity_poly.pdbx_strand_id
1 'polypeptide(L)'
;VIVCSDKMYAECGGMKNKLAGEDFYFIQEMIKNVINKNPDKISFPIEFLDTQVKPATRFSDRVIFGTGQALKKIVEGEKVKYNTFCQEHYLQIKNFINLFNDLNKKNFPLNLQREAKKTCKELYYFLYEDGFFYDWDSIVANNKKSSKKLTVAFHCKFDGLKIIRALHYLQKTMQ
;
A
#
# COMPACT_ATOMS: atom_id res chain seq x y z
N VAL A 1 -13.53 -11.54 -5.80
CA VAL A 1 -13.08 -12.19 -7.05
C VAL A 1 -12.31 -11.16 -7.86
N ILE A 2 -11.14 -11.53 -8.37
CA ILE A 2 -10.30 -10.72 -9.25
C ILE A 2 -10.39 -11.32 -10.65
N VAL A 3 -10.65 -10.49 -11.64
CA VAL A 3 -10.64 -10.86 -13.06
C VAL A 3 -9.61 -10.00 -13.76
N CYS A 4 -8.71 -10.62 -14.51
CA CYS A 4 -7.73 -9.92 -15.32
C CYS A 4 -7.48 -10.70 -16.62
N SER A 5 -6.88 -10.06 -17.64
CA SER A 5 -6.48 -10.76 -18.85
C SER A 5 -5.28 -11.68 -18.57
N ASP A 6 -5.15 -12.74 -19.39
CA ASP A 6 -3.99 -13.65 -19.39
C ASP A 6 -2.68 -12.92 -19.58
N LYS A 7 -2.67 -11.94 -20.48
CA LYS A 7 -1.51 -11.05 -20.71
C LYS A 7 -1.11 -10.29 -19.43
N MET A 8 -2.07 -9.67 -18.74
CA MET A 8 -1.80 -8.96 -17.49
C MET A 8 -1.29 -9.90 -16.41
N TYR A 9 -1.89 -11.08 -16.31
CA TYR A 9 -1.47 -12.11 -15.36
C TYR A 9 0.00 -12.51 -15.58
N ALA A 10 0.38 -12.79 -16.83
CA ALA A 10 1.76 -13.15 -17.19
C ALA A 10 2.75 -12.01 -16.95
N GLU A 11 2.40 -10.79 -17.34
CA GLU A 11 3.25 -9.60 -17.16
C GLU A 11 3.53 -9.25 -15.69
N CYS A 12 2.60 -9.60 -14.78
CA CYS A 12 2.78 -9.41 -13.33
C CYS A 12 3.49 -10.60 -12.66
N GLY A 13 3.90 -11.61 -13.41
CA GLY A 13 4.52 -12.83 -12.89
C GLY A 13 3.56 -13.76 -12.17
N GLY A 14 2.26 -13.61 -12.43
CA GLY A 14 1.20 -14.41 -11.84
C GLY A 14 0.95 -14.15 -10.35
N MET A 15 0.05 -14.94 -9.79
CA MET A 15 -0.26 -14.89 -8.36
C MET A 15 0.82 -15.61 -7.56
N LYS A 16 1.43 -14.92 -6.60
CA LYS A 16 2.52 -15.48 -5.78
C LYS A 16 1.99 -16.54 -4.83
N ASN A 17 2.73 -17.62 -4.65
CA ASN A 17 2.41 -18.63 -3.65
C ASN A 17 2.70 -18.09 -2.25
N LYS A 18 1.68 -17.52 -1.61
CA LYS A 18 1.71 -16.98 -0.24
C LYS A 18 0.71 -17.73 0.63
N LEU A 19 0.97 -17.79 1.92
CA LEU A 19 0.04 -18.41 2.88
C LEU A 19 -1.28 -17.65 2.97
N ALA A 20 -1.24 -16.32 2.80
CA ALA A 20 -2.42 -15.46 2.72
C ALA A 20 -2.07 -14.11 2.07
N GLY A 21 -3.11 -13.37 1.62
CA GLY A 21 -2.98 -12.07 1.00
C GLY A 21 -2.41 -12.13 -0.42
N GLU A 22 -2.42 -13.29 -1.06
CA GLU A 22 -1.96 -13.49 -2.43
C GLU A 22 -2.68 -12.58 -3.42
N ASP A 23 -3.97 -12.34 -3.18
CA ASP A 23 -4.83 -11.41 -3.93
C ASP A 23 -4.36 -9.95 -3.77
N PHE A 24 -4.07 -9.52 -2.57
CA PHE A 24 -3.55 -8.18 -2.29
C PHE A 24 -2.22 -7.93 -3.01
N TYR A 25 -1.28 -8.85 -2.91
CA TYR A 25 0.02 -8.72 -3.59
C TYR A 25 -0.14 -8.72 -5.10
N PHE A 26 -1.04 -9.53 -5.64
CA PHE A 26 -1.29 -9.58 -7.07
C PHE A 26 -1.90 -8.28 -7.60
N ILE A 27 -2.92 -7.73 -6.92
CA ILE A 27 -3.50 -6.43 -7.27
C ILE A 27 -2.43 -5.34 -7.23
N GLN A 28 -1.58 -5.32 -6.21
CA GLN A 28 -0.50 -4.34 -6.08
C GLN A 28 0.48 -4.41 -7.26
N GLU A 29 0.88 -5.61 -7.68
CA GLU A 29 1.76 -5.77 -8.84
C GLU A 29 1.07 -5.37 -10.15
N MET A 30 -0.21 -5.66 -10.32
CA MET A 30 -0.99 -5.18 -11.48
C MET A 30 -1.01 -3.65 -11.54
N ILE A 31 -1.29 -2.98 -10.42
CA ILE A 31 -1.30 -1.53 -10.33
C ILE A 31 0.07 -0.95 -10.70
N LYS A 32 1.15 -1.48 -10.12
CA LYS A 32 2.53 -1.05 -10.43
C LYS A 32 2.86 -1.23 -11.91
N ASN A 33 2.48 -2.36 -12.52
CA ASN A 33 2.72 -2.64 -13.94
C ASN A 33 2.03 -1.61 -14.84
N VAL A 34 0.75 -1.31 -14.57
CA VAL A 34 -0.02 -0.34 -15.37
C VAL A 34 0.54 1.07 -15.24
N ILE A 35 0.85 1.52 -14.01
CA ILE A 35 1.40 2.85 -13.74
C ILE A 35 2.78 3.00 -14.42
N ASN A 36 3.63 1.98 -14.34
CA ASN A 36 4.96 2.01 -14.98
C ASN A 36 4.89 2.09 -16.50
N LYS A 37 3.93 1.39 -17.13
CA LYS A 37 3.74 1.43 -18.59
C LYS A 37 3.12 2.72 -19.10
N ASN A 38 2.25 3.34 -18.32
CA ASN A 38 1.49 4.52 -18.69
C ASN A 38 1.52 5.60 -17.62
N PRO A 39 2.70 6.20 -17.32
CA PRO A 39 2.82 7.19 -16.24
C PRO A 39 1.99 8.47 -16.48
N ASP A 40 1.54 8.68 -17.72
CA ASP A 40 0.71 9.84 -18.10
C ASP A 40 -0.80 9.56 -17.99
N LYS A 41 -1.19 8.30 -17.93
CA LYS A 41 -2.59 7.89 -17.77
C LYS A 41 -2.78 7.33 -16.36
N ILE A 42 -2.93 8.21 -15.38
CA ILE A 42 -3.41 7.83 -14.04
C ILE A 42 -4.94 7.64 -14.11
N SER A 43 -5.39 6.75 -14.97
CA SER A 43 -6.73 6.17 -14.83
C SER A 43 -6.58 4.93 -13.98
N PHE A 44 -7.39 4.81 -12.95
CA PHE A 44 -7.39 3.63 -12.10
C PHE A 44 -7.71 2.41 -12.97
N PRO A 45 -6.79 1.47 -13.17
CA PRO A 45 -7.00 0.33 -14.08
C PRO A 45 -7.88 -0.76 -13.46
N ILE A 46 -8.63 -0.43 -12.42
CA ILE A 46 -9.51 -1.32 -11.68
C ILE A 46 -10.94 -0.85 -11.87
N GLU A 47 -11.76 -1.72 -12.43
CA GLU A 47 -13.20 -1.56 -12.50
C GLU A 47 -13.87 -2.38 -11.40
N PHE A 48 -14.74 -1.74 -10.63
CA PHE A 48 -15.59 -2.41 -9.67
C PHE A 48 -16.88 -2.82 -10.37
N LEU A 49 -17.04 -4.12 -10.60
CA LEU A 49 -18.25 -4.66 -11.21
C LEU A 49 -19.36 -4.73 -10.15
N ASP A 50 -20.55 -4.28 -10.51
CA ASP A 50 -21.77 -4.42 -9.67
C ASP A 50 -22.31 -5.86 -9.73
N THR A 51 -21.42 -6.80 -9.44
CA THR A 51 -21.75 -8.23 -9.43
C THR A 51 -21.57 -8.77 -8.02
N GLN A 52 -22.68 -9.24 -7.43
CA GLN A 52 -22.62 -9.87 -6.10
C GLN A 52 -22.01 -11.27 -6.20
N VAL A 53 -20.86 -11.44 -5.58
CA VAL A 53 -20.30 -12.76 -5.30
C VAL A 53 -20.79 -13.21 -3.93
N LYS A 54 -21.56 -14.30 -3.87
CA LYS A 54 -21.99 -14.91 -2.62
C LYS A 54 -21.06 -16.07 -2.27
N PRO A 55 -19.98 -15.84 -1.49
CA PRO A 55 -19.11 -16.92 -1.09
C PRO A 55 -19.84 -17.89 -0.17
N ALA A 56 -19.58 -19.19 -0.32
CA ALA A 56 -20.09 -20.17 0.63
C ALA A 56 -19.50 -19.92 2.01
N THR A 57 -20.35 -19.91 3.03
CA THR A 57 -19.94 -19.88 4.44
C THR A 57 -19.31 -21.22 4.79
N ARG A 58 -18.00 -21.31 4.74
CA ARG A 58 -17.25 -22.49 5.17
C ARG A 58 -16.05 -22.08 6.01
N PHE A 59 -15.77 -22.84 7.03
CA PHE A 59 -14.52 -22.69 7.76
C PHE A 59 -13.36 -23.21 6.93
N SER A 60 -12.24 -22.53 6.99
CA SER A 60 -11.01 -22.96 6.34
C SER A 60 -9.89 -22.96 7.38
N ASP A 61 -9.39 -24.16 7.67
CA ASP A 61 -8.22 -24.34 8.54
C ASP A 61 -6.90 -24.19 7.77
N ARG A 62 -6.97 -23.90 6.45
CA ARG A 62 -5.80 -23.73 5.58
C ARG A 62 -4.89 -22.57 6.03
N VAL A 63 -5.46 -21.55 6.65
CA VAL A 63 -4.75 -20.34 7.05
C VAL A 63 -5.05 -20.06 8.52
N ILE A 64 -4.01 -19.94 9.35
CA ILE A 64 -4.12 -19.68 10.79
C ILE A 64 -4.51 -18.21 11.12
N PHE A 65 -4.71 -17.38 10.14
CA PHE A 65 -5.15 -15.98 10.27
C PHE A 65 -6.10 -15.62 9.10
N GLY A 66 -6.79 -14.48 9.22
CA GLY A 66 -7.72 -14.01 8.21
C GLY A 66 -9.18 -14.36 8.51
N THR A 67 -10.05 -14.18 7.50
CA THR A 67 -11.52 -14.26 7.66
C THR A 67 -12.00 -15.61 8.17
N GLY A 68 -11.38 -16.72 7.74
CA GLY A 68 -11.79 -18.07 8.16
C GLY A 68 -11.60 -18.29 9.67
N GLN A 69 -10.45 -17.87 10.20
CA GLN A 69 -10.17 -17.96 11.63
C GLN A 69 -11.03 -16.99 12.46
N ALA A 70 -11.26 -15.78 11.94
CA ALA A 70 -12.15 -14.83 12.61
C ALA A 70 -13.58 -15.38 12.74
N LEU A 71 -14.11 -16.00 11.68
CA LEU A 71 -15.42 -16.65 11.69
C LEU A 71 -15.46 -17.84 12.68
N LYS A 72 -14.39 -18.66 12.71
CA LYS A 72 -14.29 -19.79 13.65
C LYS A 72 -14.38 -19.30 15.10
N LYS A 73 -13.59 -18.27 15.46
CA LYS A 73 -13.61 -17.65 16.79
C LYS A 73 -14.98 -17.09 17.16
N ILE A 74 -15.68 -16.43 16.22
CA ILE A 74 -17.03 -15.92 16.45
C ILE A 74 -18.02 -17.05 16.77
N VAL A 75 -17.94 -18.15 16.02
CA VAL A 75 -18.81 -19.33 16.26
C VAL A 75 -18.49 -20.03 17.58
N GLU A 76 -17.23 -20.05 17.97
CA GLU A 76 -16.77 -20.58 19.27
C GLU A 76 -17.08 -19.63 20.45
N GLY A 77 -17.76 -18.50 20.18
CA GLY A 77 -18.17 -17.53 21.19
C GLY A 77 -17.07 -16.60 21.67
N GLU A 78 -15.93 -16.59 21.00
CA GLU A 78 -14.86 -15.66 21.31
C GLU A 78 -15.20 -14.23 20.83
N LYS A 79 -14.90 -13.23 21.66
CA LYS A 79 -14.98 -11.82 21.26
C LYS A 79 -13.81 -11.48 20.34
N VAL A 80 -14.05 -11.40 19.05
CA VAL A 80 -13.05 -10.92 18.09
C VAL A 80 -12.98 -9.40 18.16
N LYS A 81 -11.90 -8.86 18.73
CA LYS A 81 -11.59 -7.43 18.66
C LYS A 81 -11.00 -7.10 17.27
N TYR A 82 -11.72 -6.35 16.47
CA TYR A 82 -11.15 -5.71 15.29
C TYR A 82 -10.58 -4.36 15.72
N ASN A 83 -9.25 -4.24 15.68
CA ASN A 83 -8.61 -2.94 15.89
C ASN A 83 -8.75 -2.14 14.60
N THR A 84 -9.61 -1.14 14.60
CA THR A 84 -9.71 -0.17 13.50
C THR A 84 -8.66 0.91 13.67
N PHE A 85 -8.11 1.38 12.56
CA PHE A 85 -7.23 2.54 12.57
C PHE A 85 -8.04 3.82 12.80
N CYS A 86 -7.56 4.72 13.64
CA CYS A 86 -8.23 6.01 13.86
C CYS A 86 -7.92 7.01 12.71
N GLN A 87 -8.68 8.09 12.67
CA GLN A 87 -8.57 9.10 11.62
C GLN A 87 -7.17 9.73 11.57
N GLU A 88 -6.54 9.93 12.71
CA GLU A 88 -5.22 10.54 12.86
C GLU A 88 -4.14 9.72 12.13
N HIS A 89 -4.23 8.38 12.16
CA HIS A 89 -3.31 7.52 11.44
C HIS A 89 -3.39 7.75 9.93
N TYR A 90 -4.61 7.85 9.37
CA TYR A 90 -4.80 8.15 7.95
C TYR A 90 -4.35 9.57 7.58
N LEU A 91 -4.51 10.54 8.49
CA LEU A 91 -4.03 11.91 8.29
C LEU A 91 -2.50 11.96 8.19
N GLN A 92 -1.76 11.19 9.00
CA GLN A 92 -0.30 11.07 8.86
C GLN A 92 0.10 10.58 7.46
N ILE A 93 -0.56 9.54 6.97
CA ILE A 93 -0.33 9.00 5.61
C ILE A 93 -0.65 10.06 4.55
N LYS A 94 -1.82 10.69 4.63
CA LYS A 94 -2.27 11.73 3.70
C LYS A 94 -1.30 12.92 3.67
N ASN A 95 -0.87 13.39 4.85
CA ASN A 95 0.04 14.52 4.97
C ASN A 95 1.40 14.20 4.33
N PHE A 96 1.91 12.98 4.50
CA PHE A 96 3.16 12.57 3.88
C PHE A 96 3.07 12.51 2.35
N ILE A 97 1.97 11.98 1.79
CA ILE A 97 1.74 11.97 0.35
C ILE A 97 1.64 13.38 -0.20
N ASN A 98 0.89 14.26 0.47
CA ASN A 98 0.75 15.66 0.07
C ASN A 98 2.09 16.40 0.14
N LEU A 99 2.86 16.19 1.20
CA LEU A 99 4.20 16.75 1.35
C LEU A 99 5.12 16.36 0.18
N PHE A 100 5.13 15.07 -0.20
CA PHE A 100 5.88 14.63 -1.38
C PHE A 100 5.42 15.36 -2.65
N ASN A 101 4.12 15.41 -2.89
CA ASN A 101 3.55 16.06 -4.09
C ASN A 101 3.94 17.53 -4.17
N ASP A 102 3.88 18.26 -3.05
CA ASP A 102 4.24 19.67 -2.99
C ASP A 102 5.73 19.91 -3.23
N LEU A 103 6.59 19.09 -2.63
CA LEU A 103 8.04 19.16 -2.84
C LEU A 103 8.41 18.81 -4.27
N ASN A 104 7.77 17.80 -4.86
CA ASN A 104 8.00 17.40 -6.25
C ASN A 104 7.58 18.49 -7.24
N LYS A 105 6.43 19.14 -7.03
CA LYS A 105 5.99 20.30 -7.83
C LYS A 105 6.95 21.49 -7.74
N LYS A 106 7.56 21.70 -6.57
CA LYS A 106 8.52 22.79 -6.32
C LYS A 106 9.95 22.43 -6.72
N ASN A 107 10.20 21.24 -7.26
CA ASN A 107 11.54 20.71 -7.60
C ASN A 107 12.50 20.54 -6.41
N PHE A 108 11.97 20.30 -5.20
CA PHE A 108 12.75 20.03 -3.98
C PHE A 108 12.50 18.63 -3.38
N PRO A 109 12.44 17.53 -4.17
CA PRO A 109 12.11 16.21 -3.67
C PRO A 109 13.14 15.65 -2.68
N LEU A 110 14.40 16.10 -2.74
CA LEU A 110 15.47 15.73 -1.80
C LEU A 110 15.19 16.19 -0.36
N ASN A 111 14.36 17.22 -0.17
CA ASN A 111 13.97 17.70 1.14
C ASN A 111 12.94 16.81 1.85
N LEU A 112 12.43 15.75 1.20
CA LEU A 112 11.33 14.94 1.72
C LEU A 112 11.62 14.40 3.13
N GLN A 113 12.81 13.84 3.35
CA GLN A 113 13.20 13.32 4.66
C GLN A 113 13.18 14.39 5.75
N ARG A 114 13.79 15.55 5.47
CA ARG A 114 13.87 16.66 6.42
C ARG A 114 12.50 17.23 6.77
N GLU A 115 11.65 17.42 5.77
CA GLU A 115 10.33 17.99 5.97
C GLU A 115 9.35 16.98 6.59
N ALA A 116 9.45 15.69 6.25
CA ALA A 116 8.67 14.63 6.91
C ALA A 116 8.94 14.55 8.41
N LYS A 117 10.21 14.72 8.82
CA LYS A 117 10.58 14.77 10.26
C LYS A 117 9.87 15.88 11.03
N LYS A 118 9.53 17.00 10.37
CA LYS A 118 8.84 18.15 10.99
C LYS A 118 7.33 17.99 10.98
N THR A 119 6.76 17.48 9.89
CA THR A 119 5.32 17.54 9.61
C THR A 119 4.58 16.22 9.87
N CYS A 120 5.29 15.10 9.82
CA CYS A 120 4.74 13.74 9.98
C CYS A 120 5.64 12.91 10.89
N LYS A 121 5.90 13.40 12.11
CA LYS A 121 6.94 12.91 13.01
C LYS A 121 6.86 11.40 13.28
N GLU A 122 5.68 10.91 13.63
CA GLU A 122 5.48 9.49 13.99
C GLU A 122 5.67 8.59 12.77
N LEU A 123 5.11 8.98 11.64
CA LEU A 123 5.30 8.27 10.37
C LEU A 123 6.76 8.33 9.90
N TYR A 124 7.46 9.45 10.13
CA TYR A 124 8.87 9.59 9.81
C TYR A 124 9.72 8.54 10.51
N TYR A 125 9.50 8.26 11.80
CA TYR A 125 10.27 7.23 12.51
C TYR A 125 10.06 5.84 11.91
N PHE A 126 8.82 5.48 11.59
CA PHE A 126 8.54 4.24 10.87
C PHE A 126 9.31 4.16 9.54
N LEU A 127 9.22 5.21 8.72
CA LEU A 127 9.87 5.24 7.40
C LEU A 127 11.38 5.22 7.49
N TYR A 128 11.94 5.82 8.53
CA TYR A 128 13.38 5.81 8.78
C TYR A 128 13.86 4.40 9.16
N GLU A 129 13.20 3.75 10.12
CA GLU A 129 13.51 2.39 10.54
C GLU A 129 13.29 1.34 9.43
N ASP A 130 12.27 1.53 8.60
CA ASP A 130 11.98 0.67 7.43
C ASP A 130 12.94 0.90 6.25
N GLY A 131 13.89 1.82 6.36
CA GLY A 131 14.88 2.13 5.33
C GLY A 131 14.31 2.87 4.12
N PHE A 132 13.13 3.50 4.24
CA PHE A 132 12.50 4.21 3.13
C PHE A 132 13.40 5.29 2.53
N PHE A 133 14.15 6.01 3.36
CA PHE A 133 15.00 7.12 2.92
C PHE A 133 16.40 6.68 2.46
N TYR A 134 16.76 5.41 2.67
CA TYR A 134 18.13 4.91 2.41
C TYR A 134 18.60 5.16 0.97
N ASP A 135 17.75 4.89 0.00
CA ASP A 135 18.04 5.04 -1.44
C ASP A 135 17.23 6.17 -2.10
N TRP A 136 16.60 7.04 -1.29
CA TRP A 136 15.75 8.12 -1.79
C TRP A 136 16.51 9.08 -2.72
N ASP A 137 17.70 9.46 -2.36
CA ASP A 137 18.55 10.36 -3.16
C ASP A 137 18.89 9.75 -4.53
N SER A 138 19.16 8.45 -4.57
CA SER A 138 19.38 7.71 -5.81
C SER A 138 18.12 7.65 -6.68
N ILE A 139 16.97 7.43 -6.06
CA ILE A 139 15.66 7.44 -6.75
C ILE A 139 15.43 8.82 -7.38
N VAL A 140 15.63 9.89 -6.63
CA VAL A 140 15.48 11.26 -7.13
C VAL A 140 16.48 11.52 -8.26
N ALA A 141 17.74 11.14 -8.10
CA ALA A 141 18.78 11.33 -9.12
C ALA A 141 18.42 10.62 -10.44
N ASN A 142 17.92 9.40 -10.37
CA ASN A 142 17.54 8.60 -11.54
C ASN A 142 16.27 9.14 -12.23
N ASN A 143 15.46 9.93 -11.56
CA ASN A 143 14.19 10.47 -12.07
C ASN A 143 14.18 11.99 -12.22
N LYS A 144 15.33 12.68 -12.09
CA LYS A 144 15.47 14.15 -12.14
C LYS A 144 14.80 14.83 -13.34
N LYS A 145 14.74 14.14 -14.48
CA LYS A 145 14.21 14.70 -15.73
C LYS A 145 12.69 14.67 -15.85
N SER A 146 11.97 14.04 -14.90
CA SER A 146 10.53 13.88 -15.01
C SER A 146 9.88 13.75 -13.62
N SER A 147 9.18 14.81 -13.23
CA SER A 147 8.34 14.84 -12.02
C SER A 147 7.32 13.68 -12.02
N LYS A 148 6.77 13.32 -13.17
CA LYS A 148 5.83 12.19 -13.30
C LYS A 148 6.51 10.85 -13.00
N LYS A 149 7.70 10.58 -13.54
CA LYS A 149 8.45 9.36 -13.25
C LYS A 149 8.83 9.28 -11.76
N LEU A 150 9.19 10.41 -11.16
CA LEU A 150 9.48 10.46 -9.73
C LEU A 150 8.23 10.18 -8.90
N THR A 151 7.05 10.67 -9.32
CA THR A 151 5.77 10.32 -8.67
C THR A 151 5.50 8.82 -8.72
N VAL A 152 5.71 8.18 -9.88
CA VAL A 152 5.59 6.72 -10.01
C VAL A 152 6.56 5.99 -9.07
N ALA A 153 7.83 6.40 -9.06
CA ALA A 153 8.85 5.79 -8.20
C ALA A 153 8.51 5.94 -6.71
N PHE A 154 7.98 7.10 -6.30
CA PHE A 154 7.50 7.31 -4.94
C PHE A 154 6.38 6.34 -4.58
N HIS A 155 5.33 6.23 -5.40
CA HIS A 155 4.20 5.34 -5.12
C HIS A 155 4.57 3.86 -5.22
N CYS A 156 5.56 3.49 -6.04
CA CYS A 156 6.11 2.14 -6.04
C CYS A 156 6.86 1.81 -4.75
N LYS A 157 7.51 2.80 -4.13
CA LYS A 157 8.25 2.65 -2.87
C LYS A 157 7.35 2.81 -1.65
N PHE A 158 6.42 3.77 -1.68
CA PHE A 158 5.38 3.97 -0.66
C PHE A 158 4.05 3.36 -1.13
N ASP A 159 4.05 2.05 -1.26
CA ASP A 159 2.95 1.25 -1.79
C ASP A 159 1.94 0.84 -0.71
N GLY A 160 0.88 0.13 -1.13
CA GLY A 160 -0.18 -0.30 -0.24
C GLY A 160 0.29 -1.16 0.94
N LEU A 161 1.30 -2.01 0.73
CA LEU A 161 1.87 -2.82 1.82
C LEU A 161 2.58 -1.93 2.84
N LYS A 162 3.35 -0.96 2.37
CA LYS A 162 4.03 0.00 3.25
C LYS A 162 3.03 0.84 4.02
N ILE A 163 1.93 1.27 3.38
CA ILE A 163 0.85 2.00 4.04
C ILE A 163 0.21 1.16 5.16
N ILE A 164 -0.11 -0.09 4.91
CA ILE A 164 -0.69 -0.97 5.95
C ILE A 164 0.28 -1.17 7.12
N ARG A 165 1.57 -1.39 6.84
CA ARG A 165 2.61 -1.52 7.88
C ARG A 165 2.75 -0.23 8.69
N ALA A 166 2.72 0.93 8.02
CA ALA A 166 2.75 2.24 8.68
C ALA A 166 1.52 2.45 9.58
N LEU A 167 0.32 2.11 9.12
CA LEU A 167 -0.90 2.21 9.93
C LEU A 167 -0.82 1.34 11.19
N HIS A 168 -0.30 0.12 11.09
CA HIS A 168 -0.07 -0.73 12.27
C HIS A 168 0.99 -0.17 13.22
N TYR A 169 2.04 0.46 12.71
CA TYR A 169 3.04 1.13 13.52
C TYR A 169 2.44 2.32 14.26
N LEU A 170 1.73 3.20 13.54
CA LEU A 170 1.06 4.38 14.11
C LEU A 170 0.03 3.99 15.18
N GLN A 171 -0.73 2.92 14.96
CA GLN A 171 -1.68 2.39 15.94
C GLN A 171 -1.02 1.98 17.28
N LYS A 172 0.24 1.55 17.24
CA LYS A 172 1.00 1.17 18.45
C LYS A 172 1.64 2.38 19.15
N THR A 173 2.00 3.42 18.40
CA THR A 173 2.81 4.53 18.89
C THR A 173 2.00 5.77 19.23
N MET A 174 0.80 5.91 18.66
CA MET A 174 -0.10 7.05 18.86
C MET A 174 -1.30 6.72 19.78
N GLN A 175 -1.11 5.83 20.76
CA GLN A 175 -2.14 5.53 21.78
C GLN A 175 -2.24 6.64 22.80
#